data_5dd8971096edaf0f18027a0ae1339fdc
#
_entry.id   5dd8971096edaf0f18027a0ae1339fdc
#
_cell.length_a   1.000
_cell.length_b   1.000
_cell.length_c   1.000
_cell.angle_alpha   90.00
_cell.angle_beta   90.00
_cell.angle_gamma   90.00
#
_symmetry.space_group_name_H-M   'P 1'
#
loop_
_entity.id
_entity.type
_entity.pdbx_description
1 polymer ?
#
loop_
_entity_poly.entity_id
_entity_poly.type
_entity_poly.pdbx_seq_one_letter_code
_entity_poly.pdbx_strand_id
1 'polypeptide(L)'
;MMGSSGPGVSPWLLIEASSEGVLRFATAMPSARPRIADIHEVEIAGVPTFTDALQRFERERGIPLRGLQCAMAIAGAASGETISLVRSRWTISRAGLFAVFGTQPVILNDVAARAWATRSGTANVELLRSSGSPSLDRPGRYGMIMVEEGVGAAIVDVDRDSGVRVLETEAGHSDFSPGNEREEKLARAIQRTSSVVTWEMMLMLDRHDPAWNQACPDLLEAERPRLQAALLGRFAINLMHCFGAWQGMMITGSRAGRMLEPRNRVYFDSAYATRRNFSRLVIGAPAWRVDQHEAVLTGAAERLAHDLHASDRAAAA
;
A
#
# COMPACT_ATOMS: atom_id res chain seq x y z
N MET A 1 7.30 -7.73 50.37
CA MET A 1 7.91 -6.59 49.66
C MET A 1 7.41 -6.64 48.24
N MET A 2 6.39 -5.84 47.93
CA MET A 2 5.89 -5.70 46.56
C MET A 2 6.81 -4.71 45.85
N GLY A 3 7.53 -5.21 44.83
CA GLY A 3 8.35 -4.38 43.97
C GLY A 3 7.47 -3.46 43.14
N SER A 4 7.63 -2.14 43.31
CA SER A 4 7.05 -1.12 42.45
C SER A 4 7.68 -1.28 41.07
N SER A 5 6.97 -1.93 40.14
CA SER A 5 7.26 -1.81 38.73
C SER A 5 7.06 -0.34 38.33
N GLY A 6 8.14 0.31 37.93
CA GLY A 6 8.08 1.65 37.34
C GLY A 6 7.07 1.68 36.20
N PRO A 7 6.62 2.85 35.71
CA PRO A 7 5.64 2.95 34.65
C PRO A 7 6.20 2.25 33.40
N GLY A 8 5.74 1.01 33.16
CA GLY A 8 6.10 0.26 31.99
C GLY A 8 5.65 1.02 30.76
N VAL A 9 6.50 1.12 29.74
CA VAL A 9 6.15 1.72 28.45
C VAL A 9 4.99 0.91 27.87
N SER A 10 3.85 1.57 27.64
CA SER A 10 2.69 0.92 27.03
C SER A 10 2.99 0.53 25.57
N PRO A 11 2.56 -0.63 25.10
CA PRO A 11 2.72 -1.02 23.72
C PRO A 11 1.91 -0.10 22.80
N TRP A 12 2.32 0.02 21.57
CA TRP A 12 1.49 0.57 20.49
C TRP A 12 0.45 -0.44 20.05
N LEU A 13 -0.74 0.03 19.68
CA LEU A 13 -1.75 -0.77 19.03
C LEU A 13 -1.70 -0.51 17.51
N LEU A 14 -1.64 -1.58 16.75
CA LEU A 14 -1.62 -1.57 15.30
C LEU A 14 -2.89 -2.24 14.80
N ILE A 15 -3.56 -1.60 13.84
CA ILE A 15 -4.82 -2.09 13.28
C ILE A 15 -4.71 -2.13 11.77
N GLU A 16 -5.07 -3.25 11.17
CA GLU A 16 -5.27 -3.40 9.74
C GLU A 16 -6.73 -3.70 9.45
N ALA A 17 -7.37 -2.83 8.68
CA ALA A 17 -8.72 -3.02 8.18
C ALA A 17 -8.66 -3.31 6.69
N SER A 18 -8.49 -4.59 6.35
CA SER A 18 -8.36 -5.04 4.97
C SER A 18 -9.70 -5.06 4.23
N SER A 19 -9.64 -5.13 2.91
CA SER A 19 -10.81 -5.35 2.06
C SER A 19 -11.40 -6.77 2.18
N GLU A 20 -10.69 -7.69 2.82
CA GLU A 20 -11.08 -9.11 2.95
C GLU A 20 -12.13 -9.37 4.02
N GLY A 21 -12.63 -8.34 4.69
CA GLY A 21 -13.66 -8.49 5.71
C GLY A 21 -13.13 -8.94 7.07
N VAL A 22 -11.83 -8.75 7.33
CA VAL A 22 -11.16 -9.07 8.58
C VAL A 22 -10.50 -7.80 9.13
N LEU A 23 -10.61 -7.59 10.44
CA LEU A 23 -9.76 -6.68 11.20
C LEU A 23 -8.62 -7.47 11.83
N ARG A 24 -7.41 -6.97 11.66
CA ARG A 24 -6.22 -7.54 12.29
C ARG A 24 -5.66 -6.53 13.28
N PHE A 25 -5.46 -6.98 14.49
CA PHE A 25 -4.87 -6.22 15.57
C PHE A 25 -3.49 -6.79 15.89
N ALA A 26 -2.54 -5.94 16.16
CA ALA A 26 -1.23 -6.35 16.66
C ALA A 26 -0.70 -5.34 17.67
N THR A 27 0.30 -5.74 18.44
CA THR A 27 1.03 -4.85 19.33
C THR A 27 2.47 -4.71 18.90
N ALA A 28 3.11 -3.60 19.26
CA ALA A 28 4.55 -3.41 19.14
C ALA A 28 5.06 -2.55 20.30
N MET A 29 6.24 -2.88 20.82
CA MET A 29 6.88 -2.01 21.80
C MET A 29 7.51 -0.79 21.11
N PRO A 30 7.34 0.42 21.67
CA PRO A 30 7.97 1.63 21.14
C PRO A 30 9.48 1.45 21.00
N SER A 31 9.99 1.56 19.78
CA SER A 31 11.42 1.45 19.49
C SER A 31 11.73 2.02 18.10
N ALA A 32 13.03 2.24 17.82
CA ALA A 32 13.50 2.68 16.51
C ALA A 32 13.26 1.65 15.39
N ARG A 33 13.15 0.38 15.74
CA ARG A 33 12.84 -0.74 14.85
C ARG A 33 11.81 -1.63 15.52
N PRO A 34 10.53 -1.26 15.46
CA PRO A 34 9.47 -1.98 16.15
C PRO A 34 9.27 -3.36 15.54
N ARG A 35 8.98 -4.32 16.41
CA ARG A 35 8.58 -5.66 16.00
C ARG A 35 7.14 -5.89 16.39
N ILE A 36 6.35 -6.32 15.42
CA ILE A 36 4.95 -6.67 15.67
C ILE A 36 4.86 -7.99 16.43
N ALA A 37 3.89 -8.05 17.32
CA ALA A 37 3.58 -9.23 18.13
C ALA A 37 2.08 -9.37 18.35
N ASP A 38 1.64 -10.51 18.85
CA ASP A 38 0.28 -10.75 19.31
C ASP A 38 -0.81 -10.42 18.27
N ILE A 39 -0.63 -10.92 17.05
CA ILE A 39 -1.62 -10.72 15.99
C ILE A 39 -2.92 -11.43 16.36
N HIS A 40 -4.02 -10.68 16.31
CA HIS A 40 -5.36 -11.16 16.62
C HIS A 40 -6.32 -10.73 15.50
N GLU A 41 -7.11 -11.65 15.01
CA GLU A 41 -8.02 -11.44 13.89
C GLU A 41 -9.48 -11.44 14.37
N VAL A 42 -10.26 -10.49 13.84
CA VAL A 42 -11.70 -10.37 14.11
C VAL A 42 -12.44 -10.28 12.79
N GLU A 43 -13.32 -11.24 12.54
CA GLU A 43 -14.19 -11.20 11.37
C GLU A 43 -15.20 -10.05 11.47
N ILE A 44 -15.28 -9.22 10.44
CA ILE A 44 -16.18 -8.07 10.36
C ILE A 44 -17.65 -8.51 10.30
N ALA A 45 -17.94 -9.62 9.64
CA ALA A 45 -19.30 -10.09 9.39
C ALA A 45 -20.14 -10.28 10.67
N GLY A 46 -19.51 -10.63 11.79
CA GLY A 46 -20.18 -10.86 13.08
C GLY A 46 -20.22 -9.65 14.01
N VAL A 47 -19.72 -8.49 13.58
CA VAL A 47 -19.56 -7.31 14.45
C VAL A 47 -20.34 -6.12 13.86
N PRO A 48 -21.25 -5.49 14.64
CA PRO A 48 -22.11 -4.42 14.13
C PRO A 48 -21.36 -3.16 13.70
N THR A 49 -20.39 -2.71 14.50
CA THR A 49 -19.63 -1.47 14.26
C THR A 49 -18.14 -1.66 14.48
N PHE A 50 -17.33 -0.74 13.94
CA PHE A 50 -15.89 -0.71 14.22
C PHE A 50 -15.59 -0.54 15.72
N THR A 51 -16.38 0.27 16.42
CA THR A 51 -16.25 0.45 17.87
C THR A 51 -16.51 -0.85 18.64
N ASP A 52 -17.50 -1.65 18.21
CA ASP A 52 -17.75 -2.96 18.83
C ASP A 52 -16.56 -3.91 18.64
N ALA A 53 -15.89 -3.86 17.48
CA ALA A 53 -14.67 -4.63 17.24
C ALA A 53 -13.52 -4.21 18.17
N LEU A 54 -13.34 -2.92 18.36
CA LEU A 54 -12.35 -2.37 19.31
C LEU A 54 -12.65 -2.83 20.75
N GLN A 55 -13.89 -2.71 21.19
CA GLN A 55 -14.31 -3.15 22.54
C GLN A 55 -14.17 -4.67 22.72
N ARG A 56 -14.43 -5.44 21.66
CA ARG A 56 -14.21 -6.87 21.66
C ARG A 56 -12.74 -7.19 21.87
N PHE A 57 -11.85 -6.56 21.11
CA PHE A 57 -10.40 -6.70 21.27
C PHE A 57 -9.95 -6.35 22.70
N GLU A 58 -10.41 -5.21 23.26
CA GLU A 58 -10.11 -4.78 24.62
C GLU A 58 -10.48 -5.85 25.65
N ARG A 59 -11.69 -6.41 25.53
CA ARG A 59 -12.16 -7.46 26.46
C ARG A 59 -11.39 -8.78 26.34
N GLU A 60 -11.14 -9.20 25.09
CA GLU A 60 -10.50 -10.50 24.82
C GLU A 60 -9.00 -10.48 25.16
N ARG A 61 -8.35 -9.33 24.98
CA ARG A 61 -6.90 -9.20 25.21
C ARG A 61 -6.56 -8.57 26.57
N GLY A 62 -7.51 -7.99 27.26
CA GLY A 62 -7.26 -7.28 28.51
C GLY A 62 -6.36 -6.05 28.37
N ILE A 63 -6.29 -5.46 27.19
CA ILE A 63 -5.46 -4.29 26.89
C ILE A 63 -6.37 -3.06 26.83
N PRO A 64 -6.34 -2.14 27.81
CA PRO A 64 -7.14 -0.93 27.78
C PRO A 64 -6.77 -0.06 26.59
N LEU A 65 -7.77 0.34 25.79
CA LEU A 65 -7.53 1.15 24.60
C LEU A 65 -7.19 2.60 24.94
N ARG A 66 -7.79 3.12 26.01
CA ARG A 66 -7.62 4.52 26.39
C ARG A 66 -6.16 4.81 26.79
N GLY A 67 -5.57 5.78 26.13
CA GLY A 67 -4.18 6.19 26.34
C GLY A 67 -3.16 5.42 25.49
N LEU A 68 -3.58 4.42 24.72
CA LEU A 68 -2.68 3.77 23.76
C LEU A 68 -2.40 4.67 22.56
N GLN A 69 -1.15 4.74 22.15
CA GLN A 69 -0.81 5.21 20.80
C GLN A 69 -1.21 4.14 19.79
N CYS A 70 -1.93 4.56 18.77
CA CYS A 70 -2.48 3.65 17.77
C CYS A 70 -2.16 4.13 16.35
N ALA A 71 -1.79 3.19 15.50
CA ALA A 71 -1.77 3.40 14.05
C ALA A 71 -2.71 2.41 13.38
N MET A 72 -3.53 2.91 12.46
CA MET A 72 -4.50 2.12 11.72
C MET A 72 -4.26 2.26 10.23
N ALA A 73 -4.10 1.14 9.54
CA ALA A 73 -4.04 1.08 8.09
C ALA A 73 -5.37 0.55 7.54
N ILE A 74 -5.89 1.22 6.54
CA ILE A 74 -7.20 0.93 5.96
C ILE A 74 -7.12 0.73 4.45
N ALA A 75 -7.94 -0.16 3.91
CA ALA A 75 -8.20 -0.21 2.49
C ALA A 75 -9.16 0.93 2.12
N GLY A 76 -8.63 1.97 1.49
CA GLY A 76 -9.37 3.17 1.09
C GLY A 76 -8.68 4.48 1.45
N ALA A 77 -9.33 5.60 1.17
CA ALA A 77 -8.78 6.92 1.45
C ALA A 77 -8.75 7.23 2.96
N ALA A 78 -7.55 7.50 3.47
CA ALA A 78 -7.34 7.82 4.90
C ALA A 78 -7.65 9.28 5.27
N SER A 79 -8.15 10.08 4.33
CA SER A 79 -8.44 11.50 4.50
C SER A 79 -9.87 11.77 4.99
N GLY A 80 -10.09 12.95 5.59
CA GLY A 80 -11.42 13.41 6.04
C GLY A 80 -11.75 13.05 7.49
N GLU A 81 -12.84 13.63 8.00
CA GLU A 81 -13.33 13.38 9.35
C GLU A 81 -14.06 12.04 9.49
N THR A 82 -14.57 11.56 8.38
CA THR A 82 -15.30 10.30 8.28
C THR A 82 -14.64 9.44 7.21
N ILE A 83 -14.31 8.22 7.58
CA ILE A 83 -13.58 7.27 6.75
C ILE A 83 -14.49 6.09 6.46
N SER A 84 -14.68 5.78 5.18
CA SER A 84 -15.40 4.60 4.73
C SER A 84 -14.41 3.50 4.36
N LEU A 85 -14.62 2.31 4.88
CA LEU A 85 -13.83 1.14 4.52
C LEU A 85 -14.35 0.54 3.21
N VAL A 86 -13.45 0.19 2.32
CA VAL A 86 -13.78 -0.49 1.06
C VAL A 86 -14.46 -1.82 1.37
N ARG A 87 -15.55 -2.13 0.65
CA ARG A 87 -16.36 -3.36 0.82
C ARG A 87 -16.92 -3.60 2.22
N SER A 88 -16.96 -2.58 3.05
CA SER A 88 -17.57 -2.63 4.38
C SER A 88 -18.68 -1.58 4.50
N ARG A 89 -19.69 -1.89 5.32
CA ARG A 89 -20.73 -0.94 5.72
C ARG A 89 -20.28 0.00 6.84
N TRP A 90 -19.10 -0.21 7.37
CA TRP A 90 -18.61 0.59 8.48
C TRP A 90 -18.08 1.93 8.04
N THR A 91 -18.46 2.90 8.83
CA THR A 91 -17.94 4.26 8.74
C THR A 91 -17.22 4.57 10.06
N ILE A 92 -15.99 5.02 9.97
CA ILE A 92 -15.14 5.34 11.11
C ILE A 92 -15.07 6.87 11.23
N SER A 93 -15.43 7.39 12.39
CA SER A 93 -15.30 8.82 12.71
C SER A 93 -13.99 9.06 13.48
N ARG A 94 -13.22 10.07 13.08
CA ARG A 94 -12.03 10.50 13.83
C ARG A 94 -12.37 10.94 15.25
N ALA A 95 -13.49 11.67 15.42
CA ALA A 95 -13.98 12.03 16.74
C ALA A 95 -14.33 10.80 17.60
N GLY A 96 -14.95 9.79 16.99
CA GLY A 96 -15.23 8.51 17.66
C GLY A 96 -13.95 7.78 18.09
N LEU A 97 -12.95 7.74 17.23
CA LEU A 97 -11.64 7.17 17.59
C LEU A 97 -10.97 7.95 18.72
N PHE A 98 -11.02 9.27 18.69
CA PHE A 98 -10.52 10.09 19.79
C PHE A 98 -11.24 9.81 21.12
N ALA A 99 -12.55 9.62 21.07
CA ALA A 99 -13.32 9.26 22.27
C ALA A 99 -12.88 7.92 22.89
N VAL A 100 -12.54 6.93 22.04
CA VAL A 100 -12.07 5.62 22.48
C VAL A 100 -10.64 5.68 23.01
N PHE A 101 -9.72 6.23 22.23
CA PHE A 101 -8.28 6.20 22.57
C PHE A 101 -7.84 7.34 23.50
N GLY A 102 -8.57 8.45 23.54
CA GLY A 102 -8.13 9.68 24.23
C GLY A 102 -7.06 10.48 23.48
N THR A 103 -6.57 9.94 22.37
CA THR A 103 -5.63 10.54 21.42
C THR A 103 -6.09 10.25 20.00
N GLN A 104 -5.63 11.03 19.03
CA GLN A 104 -5.93 10.73 17.62
C GLN A 104 -5.02 9.61 17.11
N PRO A 105 -5.56 8.48 16.67
CA PRO A 105 -4.78 7.47 15.97
C PRO A 105 -4.18 8.02 14.67
N VAL A 106 -3.00 7.55 14.32
CA VAL A 106 -2.43 7.71 12.98
C VAL A 106 -3.21 6.82 12.02
N ILE A 107 -3.73 7.38 10.93
CA ILE A 107 -4.49 6.62 9.94
C ILE A 107 -3.74 6.69 8.62
N LEU A 108 -3.53 5.53 8.02
CA LEU A 108 -2.80 5.34 6.77
C LEU A 108 -3.69 4.59 5.77
N ASN A 109 -3.50 4.87 4.49
CA ASN A 109 -3.91 3.95 3.45
C ASN A 109 -3.02 2.68 3.50
N ASP A 110 -3.55 1.53 3.10
CA ASP A 110 -2.85 0.24 3.14
C ASP A 110 -1.58 0.20 2.27
N VAL A 111 -1.58 0.88 1.12
CA VAL A 111 -0.39 1.00 0.27
C VAL A 111 0.66 1.89 0.91
N ALA A 112 0.25 2.99 1.55
CA ALA A 112 1.15 3.84 2.31
C ALA A 112 1.77 3.08 3.49
N ALA A 113 1.00 2.26 4.18
CA ALA A 113 1.53 1.40 5.24
C ALA A 113 2.58 0.42 4.67
N ARG A 114 2.32 -0.24 3.54
CA ARG A 114 3.30 -1.10 2.87
C ARG A 114 4.57 -0.31 2.48
N ALA A 115 4.42 0.93 2.06
CA ALA A 115 5.58 1.80 1.77
C ALA A 115 6.40 2.08 3.04
N TRP A 116 5.77 2.38 4.16
CA TRP A 116 6.43 2.53 5.45
C TRP A 116 7.15 1.26 5.90
N ALA A 117 6.58 0.08 5.63
CA ALA A 117 7.16 -1.20 6.00
C ALA A 117 8.56 -1.44 5.40
N THR A 118 8.87 -0.84 4.26
CA THR A 118 10.20 -0.98 3.63
C THR A 118 11.34 -0.45 4.50
N ARG A 119 11.04 0.41 5.48
CA ARG A 119 12.03 0.91 6.45
C ARG A 119 12.51 -0.15 7.44
N SER A 120 11.71 -1.16 7.72
CA SER A 120 12.07 -2.23 8.67
C SER A 120 13.30 -3.04 8.20
N GLY A 121 13.57 -3.05 6.89
CA GLY A 121 14.63 -3.84 6.28
C GLY A 121 14.36 -5.35 6.27
N THR A 122 13.14 -5.79 6.58
CA THR A 122 12.77 -7.21 6.64
C THR A 122 12.07 -7.71 5.38
N ALA A 123 11.86 -6.84 4.39
CA ALA A 123 11.23 -7.20 3.14
C ALA A 123 12.13 -8.14 2.29
N ASN A 124 11.51 -9.11 1.64
CA ASN A 124 12.15 -9.84 0.56
C ASN A 124 12.11 -8.99 -0.71
N VAL A 125 13.28 -8.67 -1.25
CA VAL A 125 13.42 -7.77 -2.39
C VAL A 125 14.01 -8.53 -3.58
N GLU A 126 13.26 -8.55 -4.67
CA GLU A 126 13.69 -9.12 -5.93
C GLU A 126 13.90 -8.01 -6.97
N LEU A 127 15.08 -7.94 -7.56
CA LEU A 127 15.38 -6.98 -8.62
C LEU A 127 14.66 -7.38 -9.91
N LEU A 128 13.83 -6.50 -10.43
CA LEU A 128 13.11 -6.69 -11.70
C LEU A 128 13.89 -6.10 -12.87
N ARG A 129 14.49 -4.93 -12.69
CA ARG A 129 15.27 -4.25 -13.74
C ARG A 129 16.30 -3.29 -13.16
N SER A 130 17.33 -2.96 -13.98
CA SER A 130 18.44 -2.10 -13.62
C SER A 130 19.31 -2.70 -12.50
N SER A 131 19.88 -1.91 -11.61
CA SER A 131 20.75 -2.38 -10.53
C SER A 131 20.45 -1.65 -9.22
N GLY A 132 20.88 -2.22 -8.12
CA GLY A 132 20.75 -1.64 -6.80
C GLY A 132 19.61 -2.25 -5.98
N SER A 133 19.51 -1.82 -4.74
CA SER A 133 18.47 -2.21 -3.78
C SER A 133 17.63 -1.00 -3.41
N PRO A 134 16.34 -1.14 -3.11
CA PRO A 134 15.56 -0.03 -2.61
C PRO A 134 16.10 0.33 -1.23
N SER A 135 16.75 1.49 -1.15
CA SER A 135 17.27 2.00 0.11
C SER A 135 16.66 3.36 0.36
N LEU A 136 15.80 3.44 1.35
CA LEU A 136 15.23 4.71 1.79
C LEU A 136 16.25 5.60 2.55
N ASP A 137 17.52 5.21 2.59
CA ASP A 137 18.62 6.05 3.07
C ASP A 137 19.11 7.03 2.01
N ARG A 138 18.71 6.84 0.75
CA ARG A 138 19.07 7.73 -0.36
C ARG A 138 17.99 8.76 -0.57
N PRO A 139 18.30 10.06 -0.49
CA PRO A 139 17.35 11.11 -0.79
C PRO A 139 16.81 11.02 -2.21
N GLY A 140 15.54 11.38 -2.35
CA GLY A 140 14.82 11.38 -3.61
C GLY A 140 13.48 10.66 -3.50
N ARG A 141 12.81 10.50 -4.65
CA ARG A 141 11.46 9.92 -4.69
C ARG A 141 11.45 8.53 -5.25
N TYR A 142 10.77 7.67 -4.54
CA TYR A 142 10.44 6.29 -4.93
C TYR A 142 8.93 6.17 -5.11
N GLY A 143 8.49 5.33 -6.02
CA GLY A 143 7.08 4.94 -6.10
C GLY A 143 6.86 3.55 -5.52
N MET A 144 5.68 3.31 -4.99
CA MET A 144 5.17 1.98 -4.67
C MET A 144 3.87 1.73 -5.40
N ILE A 145 3.75 0.56 -6.00
CA ILE A 145 2.52 0.07 -6.64
C ILE A 145 2.14 -1.24 -5.96
N MET A 146 0.90 -1.33 -5.55
CA MET A 146 0.29 -2.58 -5.08
C MET A 146 -0.74 -3.05 -6.11
N VAL A 147 -0.66 -4.33 -6.50
CA VAL A 147 -1.70 -4.98 -7.33
C VAL A 147 -2.14 -6.25 -6.61
N GLU A 148 -3.28 -6.17 -5.98
CA GLU A 148 -3.85 -7.27 -5.18
C GLU A 148 -5.34 -7.44 -5.50
N GLU A 149 -6.25 -6.96 -4.69
CA GLU A 149 -7.69 -6.90 -4.96
C GLU A 149 -8.11 -5.60 -5.69
N GLY A 150 -7.20 -4.64 -5.76
CA GLY A 150 -7.26 -3.39 -6.48
C GLY A 150 -5.86 -2.94 -6.88
N VAL A 151 -5.75 -1.72 -7.38
CA VAL A 151 -4.48 -1.09 -7.75
C VAL A 151 -4.29 0.17 -6.94
N GLY A 152 -3.41 0.09 -5.96
CA GLY A 152 -3.01 1.22 -5.15
C GLY A 152 -1.61 1.73 -5.49
N ALA A 153 -1.35 3.00 -5.20
CA ALA A 153 -0.04 3.59 -5.35
C ALA A 153 0.27 4.59 -4.23
N ALA A 154 1.55 4.66 -3.87
CA ALA A 154 2.07 5.66 -2.95
C ALA A 154 3.43 6.17 -3.42
N ILE A 155 3.78 7.39 -3.01
CA ILE A 155 5.09 7.98 -3.28
C ILE A 155 5.83 8.15 -1.96
N VAL A 156 7.05 7.66 -1.91
CA VAL A 156 7.95 7.81 -0.77
C VAL A 156 8.95 8.91 -1.11
N ASP A 157 8.86 10.02 -0.40
CA ASP A 157 9.78 11.15 -0.53
C ASP A 157 10.78 11.09 0.63
N VAL A 158 12.04 10.89 0.30
CA VAL A 158 13.14 10.79 1.25
C VAL A 158 13.94 12.08 1.17
N ASP A 159 13.94 12.83 2.24
CA ASP A 159 14.68 14.07 2.40
C ASP A 159 15.73 13.91 3.51
N ARG A 160 16.91 14.55 3.32
CA ARG A 160 18.03 14.43 4.27
C ARG A 160 17.72 15.04 5.63
N ASP A 161 16.98 16.14 5.62
CA ASP A 161 16.75 16.95 6.82
C ASP A 161 15.41 16.59 7.48
N SER A 162 14.35 16.46 6.68
CA SER A 162 12.99 16.17 7.17
C SER A 162 12.67 14.67 7.29
N GLY A 163 13.54 13.80 6.77
CA GLY A 163 13.35 12.34 6.84
C GLY A 163 12.42 11.80 5.75
N VAL A 164 11.63 10.79 6.08
CA VAL A 164 10.74 10.10 5.13
C VAL A 164 9.31 10.63 5.23
N ARG A 165 8.71 10.91 4.10
CA ARG A 165 7.27 11.18 3.96
C ARG A 165 6.67 10.22 2.95
N VAL A 166 5.46 9.76 3.21
CA VAL A 166 4.69 8.94 2.27
C VAL A 166 3.46 9.74 1.84
N LEU A 167 3.33 9.90 0.53
CA LEU A 167 2.18 10.54 -0.10
C LEU A 167 1.26 9.44 -0.62
N GLU A 168 0.07 9.37 -0.07
CA GLU A 168 -1.00 8.50 -0.55
C GLU A 168 -1.56 9.02 -1.87
N THR A 169 -1.88 8.12 -2.80
CA THR A 169 -2.47 8.49 -4.09
C THR A 169 -3.55 7.50 -4.50
N GLU A 170 -4.53 8.00 -5.22
CA GLU A 170 -5.55 7.19 -5.91
C GLU A 170 -5.22 7.02 -7.41
N ALA A 171 -3.94 6.93 -7.74
CA ALA A 171 -3.47 6.88 -9.12
C ALA A 171 -3.98 5.67 -9.91
N GLY A 172 -4.32 4.57 -9.25
CA GLY A 172 -4.97 3.41 -9.88
C GLY A 172 -6.32 3.76 -10.52
N HIS A 173 -7.03 4.75 -9.96
CA HIS A 173 -8.31 5.24 -10.46
C HIS A 173 -8.19 6.36 -11.50
N SER A 174 -6.98 6.79 -11.86
CA SER A 174 -6.80 7.76 -12.94
C SER A 174 -7.12 7.15 -14.30
N ASP A 175 -7.48 8.02 -15.26
CA ASP A 175 -7.88 7.62 -16.60
C ASP A 175 -6.78 6.85 -17.33
N PHE A 176 -7.18 5.77 -17.98
CA PHE A 176 -6.31 4.98 -18.83
C PHE A 176 -6.25 5.53 -20.25
N SER A 177 -5.03 5.69 -20.76
CA SER A 177 -4.79 6.03 -22.17
C SER A 177 -4.22 4.83 -22.93
N PRO A 178 -4.93 4.28 -23.92
CA PRO A 178 -4.43 3.18 -24.76
C PRO A 178 -3.14 3.55 -25.51
N GLY A 179 -2.21 2.63 -25.60
CA GLY A 179 -0.95 2.81 -26.33
C GLY A 179 -0.86 2.01 -27.64
N ASN A 180 -1.84 1.16 -27.89
CA ASN A 180 -1.93 0.34 -29.10
C ASN A 180 -3.38 -0.10 -29.36
N GLU A 181 -3.63 -0.66 -30.54
CA GLU A 181 -4.97 -1.08 -30.99
C GLU A 181 -5.62 -2.13 -30.07
N ARG A 182 -4.84 -3.05 -29.51
CA ARG A 182 -5.36 -4.08 -28.59
C ARG A 182 -5.87 -3.45 -27.29
N GLU A 183 -5.12 -2.53 -26.73
CA GLU A 183 -5.53 -1.78 -25.53
C GLU A 183 -6.75 -0.89 -25.80
N GLU A 184 -6.82 -0.31 -27.00
CA GLU A 184 -7.98 0.47 -27.43
C GLU A 184 -9.26 -0.38 -27.53
N LYS A 185 -9.16 -1.60 -28.09
CA LYS A 185 -10.28 -2.54 -28.15
C LYS A 185 -10.75 -2.93 -26.74
N LEU A 186 -9.83 -3.19 -25.82
CA LEU A 186 -10.16 -3.49 -24.42
C LEU A 186 -10.83 -2.30 -23.75
N ALA A 187 -10.26 -1.11 -23.87
CA ALA A 187 -10.83 0.10 -23.29
C ALA A 187 -12.25 0.36 -23.82
N ARG A 188 -12.48 0.23 -25.13
CA ARG A 188 -13.82 0.37 -25.73
C ARG A 188 -14.79 -0.70 -25.24
N ALA A 189 -14.33 -1.92 -24.96
CA ALA A 189 -15.19 -2.96 -24.42
C ALA A 189 -15.62 -2.64 -22.97
N ILE A 190 -14.71 -2.12 -22.13
CA ILE A 190 -15.02 -1.66 -20.78
C ILE A 190 -15.99 -0.47 -20.81
N GLN A 191 -15.81 0.48 -21.74
CA GLN A 191 -16.67 1.65 -21.90
C GLN A 191 -18.14 1.35 -22.21
N ARG A 192 -18.47 0.12 -22.56
CA ARG A 192 -19.88 -0.29 -22.72
C ARG A 192 -20.63 -0.42 -21.40
N THR A 193 -19.90 -0.63 -20.31
CA THR A 193 -20.45 -0.84 -18.96
C THR A 193 -20.00 0.22 -17.96
N SER A 194 -19.01 1.03 -18.32
CA SER A 194 -18.46 2.10 -17.48
C SER A 194 -18.28 3.39 -18.28
N SER A 195 -18.54 4.53 -17.68
CA SER A 195 -18.31 5.85 -18.28
C SER A 195 -16.83 6.21 -18.43
N VAL A 196 -15.98 5.58 -17.63
CA VAL A 196 -14.52 5.79 -17.62
C VAL A 196 -13.78 4.47 -17.68
N VAL A 197 -12.54 4.51 -18.15
CA VAL A 197 -11.61 3.37 -18.07
C VAL A 197 -10.42 3.81 -17.25
N THR A 198 -10.15 3.10 -16.16
CA THR A 198 -9.05 3.42 -15.26
C THR A 198 -7.89 2.43 -15.39
N TRP A 199 -6.72 2.79 -14.84
CA TRP A 199 -5.60 1.86 -14.76
C TRP A 199 -5.94 0.61 -13.98
N GLU A 200 -6.71 0.75 -12.89
CA GLU A 200 -7.18 -0.39 -12.12
C GLU A 200 -8.01 -1.34 -12.97
N MET A 201 -9.01 -0.85 -13.70
CA MET A 201 -9.84 -1.68 -14.56
C MET A 201 -9.00 -2.48 -15.56
N MET A 202 -7.99 -1.84 -16.18
CA MET A 202 -7.13 -2.51 -17.16
C MET A 202 -6.18 -3.54 -16.52
N LEU A 203 -5.60 -3.25 -15.37
CA LEU A 203 -4.67 -4.15 -14.68
C LEU A 203 -5.41 -5.31 -13.99
N MET A 204 -6.65 -5.09 -13.57
CA MET A 204 -7.44 -6.08 -12.83
C MET A 204 -8.29 -6.97 -13.74
N LEU A 205 -8.30 -6.76 -15.06
CA LEU A 205 -9.06 -7.60 -15.99
C LEU A 205 -8.78 -9.09 -15.77
N ASP A 206 -9.85 -9.82 -15.52
CA ASP A 206 -9.84 -11.26 -15.28
C ASP A 206 -10.20 -12.03 -16.58
N ARG A 207 -9.87 -13.33 -16.62
CA ARG A 207 -10.24 -14.22 -17.75
C ARG A 207 -11.74 -14.36 -17.94
N HIS A 208 -12.52 -14.12 -16.88
CA HIS A 208 -13.97 -14.18 -16.90
C HIS A 208 -14.62 -12.84 -17.22
N ASP A 209 -13.82 -11.77 -17.35
CA ASP A 209 -14.35 -10.46 -17.68
C ASP A 209 -14.92 -10.45 -19.11
N PRO A 210 -16.21 -10.08 -19.29
CA PRO A 210 -16.81 -10.00 -20.61
C PRO A 210 -16.08 -9.08 -21.58
N ALA A 211 -15.47 -7.99 -21.09
CA ALA A 211 -14.71 -7.06 -21.91
C ALA A 211 -13.50 -7.74 -22.54
N TRP A 212 -12.83 -8.62 -21.78
CA TRP A 212 -11.70 -9.39 -22.29
C TRP A 212 -12.09 -10.30 -23.44
N ASN A 213 -13.11 -11.13 -23.22
CA ASN A 213 -13.58 -12.10 -24.22
C ASN A 213 -14.12 -11.43 -25.48
N GLN A 214 -14.72 -10.25 -25.35
CA GLN A 214 -15.27 -9.49 -26.47
C GLN A 214 -14.19 -8.77 -27.28
N ALA A 215 -13.19 -8.19 -26.61
CA ALA A 215 -12.14 -7.39 -27.26
C ALA A 215 -11.02 -8.24 -27.84
N CYS A 216 -10.76 -9.39 -27.26
CA CYS A 216 -9.62 -10.23 -27.59
C CYS A 216 -10.00 -11.73 -27.59
N PRO A 217 -10.98 -12.16 -28.43
CA PRO A 217 -11.45 -13.55 -28.45
C PRO A 217 -10.34 -14.54 -28.81
N ASP A 218 -9.38 -14.10 -29.62
CA ASP A 218 -8.26 -14.94 -30.09
C ASP A 218 -7.04 -14.88 -29.16
N LEU A 219 -7.11 -14.15 -28.07
CA LEU A 219 -5.99 -14.00 -27.17
C LEU A 219 -5.80 -15.26 -26.33
N LEU A 220 -4.66 -15.90 -26.51
CA LEU A 220 -4.30 -17.06 -25.72
C LEU A 220 -4.20 -16.68 -24.23
N GLU A 221 -4.61 -17.57 -23.36
CA GLU A 221 -4.57 -17.35 -21.90
C GLU A 221 -3.16 -16.94 -21.41
N ALA A 222 -2.12 -17.47 -22.04
CA ALA A 222 -0.73 -17.12 -21.72
C ALA A 222 -0.34 -15.68 -22.10
N GLU A 223 -1.09 -15.01 -22.98
CA GLU A 223 -0.77 -13.64 -23.41
C GLU A 223 -1.33 -12.57 -22.48
N ARG A 224 -2.35 -12.89 -21.68
CA ARG A 224 -2.94 -11.97 -20.71
C ARG A 224 -1.93 -11.49 -19.67
N PRO A 225 -1.19 -12.36 -18.96
CA PRO A 225 -0.17 -11.92 -18.01
C PRO A 225 0.92 -11.06 -18.68
N ARG A 226 1.24 -11.33 -19.96
CA ARG A 226 2.19 -10.53 -20.75
C ARG A 226 1.68 -9.10 -20.97
N LEU A 227 0.42 -8.97 -21.37
CA LEU A 227 -0.20 -7.66 -21.53
C LEU A 227 -0.29 -6.92 -20.19
N GLN A 228 -0.72 -7.59 -19.14
CA GLN A 228 -0.79 -7.00 -17.81
C GLN A 228 0.59 -6.57 -17.29
N ALA A 229 1.65 -7.35 -17.55
CA ALA A 229 3.02 -6.94 -17.23
C ALA A 229 3.45 -5.68 -17.98
N ALA A 230 3.14 -5.56 -19.27
CA ALA A 230 3.42 -4.37 -20.06
C ALA A 230 2.63 -3.15 -19.56
N LEU A 231 1.35 -3.32 -19.22
CA LEU A 231 0.52 -2.27 -18.63
C LEU A 231 1.06 -1.82 -17.27
N LEU A 232 1.47 -2.75 -16.41
CA LEU A 232 2.08 -2.44 -15.12
C LEU A 232 3.37 -1.63 -15.28
N GLY A 233 4.21 -1.97 -16.27
CA GLY A 233 5.40 -1.18 -16.60
C GLY A 233 5.04 0.24 -17.03
N ARG A 234 4.02 0.40 -17.87
CA ARG A 234 3.54 1.74 -18.29
C ARG A 234 2.95 2.54 -17.14
N PHE A 235 2.20 1.91 -16.26
CA PHE A 235 1.67 2.56 -15.05
C PHE A 235 2.79 3.05 -14.14
N ALA A 236 3.82 2.22 -13.93
CA ALA A 236 5.01 2.60 -13.18
C ALA A 236 5.68 3.85 -13.77
N ILE A 237 5.86 3.89 -15.10
CA ILE A 237 6.45 5.05 -15.79
C ILE A 237 5.57 6.30 -15.64
N ASN A 238 4.25 6.16 -15.70
CA ASN A 238 3.34 7.29 -15.51
C ASN A 238 3.50 7.88 -14.10
N LEU A 239 3.57 7.05 -13.07
CA LEU A 239 3.84 7.52 -11.70
C LEU A 239 5.21 8.22 -11.60
N MET A 240 6.24 7.66 -12.24
CA MET A 240 7.56 8.29 -12.28
C MET A 240 7.49 9.70 -12.89
N HIS A 241 6.78 9.88 -14.00
CA HIS A 241 6.63 11.20 -14.62
C HIS A 241 5.79 12.16 -13.80
N CYS A 242 4.66 11.69 -13.25
CA CYS A 242 3.74 12.53 -12.48
C CYS A 242 4.36 13.05 -11.18
N PHE A 243 5.17 12.21 -10.51
CA PHE A 243 5.65 12.48 -9.17
C PHE A 243 7.17 12.65 -9.06
N GLY A 244 7.91 12.49 -10.14
CA GLY A 244 9.37 12.54 -10.12
C GLY A 244 10.02 11.39 -9.37
N ALA A 245 9.41 10.18 -9.39
CA ALA A 245 9.89 9.00 -8.65
C ALA A 245 11.09 8.32 -9.35
N TRP A 246 12.17 9.10 -9.57
CA TRP A 246 13.33 8.67 -10.36
C TRP A 246 14.26 7.70 -9.63
N GLN A 247 14.14 7.58 -8.32
CA GLN A 247 14.96 6.64 -7.53
C GLN A 247 14.51 5.18 -7.70
N GLY A 248 13.32 4.96 -8.25
CA GLY A 248 12.83 3.64 -8.63
C GLY A 248 11.42 3.33 -8.17
N MET A 249 10.96 2.14 -8.60
CA MET A 249 9.60 1.67 -8.34
C MET A 249 9.63 0.36 -7.54
N MET A 250 8.94 0.34 -6.43
CA MET A 250 8.66 -0.85 -5.63
C MET A 250 7.28 -1.40 -6.03
N ILE A 251 7.20 -2.68 -6.27
CA ILE A 251 5.97 -3.34 -6.72
C ILE A 251 5.66 -4.49 -5.77
N THR A 252 4.43 -4.53 -5.27
CA THR A 252 3.98 -5.52 -4.30
C THR A 252 2.58 -6.06 -4.63
N GLY A 253 2.16 -7.09 -3.92
CA GLY A 253 0.85 -7.71 -4.04
C GLY A 253 0.86 -9.01 -4.84
N SER A 254 -0.07 -9.89 -4.51
CA SER A 254 -0.15 -11.24 -5.05
C SER A 254 -0.37 -11.28 -6.56
N ARG A 255 -1.20 -10.37 -7.10
CA ARG A 255 -1.44 -10.26 -8.55
C ARG A 255 -0.22 -9.70 -9.27
N ALA A 256 0.46 -8.70 -8.71
CA ALA A 256 1.72 -8.19 -9.25
C ALA A 256 2.75 -9.33 -9.38
N GLY A 257 2.87 -10.19 -8.38
CA GLY A 257 3.75 -11.36 -8.42
C GLY A 257 3.46 -12.28 -9.61
N ARG A 258 2.18 -12.54 -9.91
CA ARG A 258 1.78 -13.35 -11.08
C ARG A 258 2.09 -12.66 -12.41
N MET A 259 1.87 -11.35 -12.50
CA MET A 259 2.19 -10.55 -13.69
C MET A 259 3.69 -10.52 -13.96
N LEU A 260 4.50 -10.50 -12.91
CA LEU A 260 5.95 -10.35 -12.96
C LEU A 260 6.72 -11.69 -12.83
N GLU A 261 6.06 -12.81 -13.08
CA GLU A 261 6.76 -14.09 -13.24
C GLU A 261 7.90 -13.97 -14.27
N PRO A 262 9.03 -14.70 -14.13
CA PRO A 262 10.22 -14.51 -14.97
C PRO A 262 9.93 -14.45 -16.47
N ARG A 263 9.01 -15.27 -16.95
CA ARG A 263 8.58 -15.32 -18.37
C ARG A 263 7.86 -14.04 -18.87
N ASN A 264 7.34 -13.23 -17.97
CA ASN A 264 6.56 -12.03 -18.29
C ASN A 264 7.36 -10.73 -18.09
N ARG A 265 8.50 -10.76 -17.38
CA ARG A 265 9.29 -9.58 -17.04
C ARG A 265 9.78 -8.80 -18.24
N VAL A 266 10.09 -9.47 -19.33
CA VAL A 266 10.49 -8.82 -20.58
C VAL A 266 9.43 -7.83 -21.08
N TYR A 267 8.16 -8.11 -20.85
CA TYR A 267 7.06 -7.23 -21.26
C TYR A 267 6.93 -6.03 -20.31
N PHE A 268 7.13 -6.22 -19.02
CA PHE A 268 7.23 -5.13 -18.06
C PHE A 268 8.42 -4.20 -18.41
N ASP A 269 9.58 -4.76 -18.66
CA ASP A 269 10.80 -3.99 -18.99
C ASP A 269 10.69 -3.28 -20.35
N SER A 270 9.99 -3.88 -21.34
CA SER A 270 9.79 -3.28 -22.66
C SER A 270 9.08 -1.92 -22.60
N ALA A 271 8.22 -1.70 -21.59
CA ALA A 271 7.56 -0.42 -21.39
C ALA A 271 8.58 0.70 -21.12
N TYR A 272 9.66 0.41 -20.41
CA TYR A 272 10.73 1.39 -20.11
C TYR A 272 11.61 1.70 -21.31
N ALA A 273 11.68 0.81 -22.29
CA ALA A 273 12.43 1.02 -23.53
C ALA A 273 11.74 2.00 -24.50
N THR A 274 10.46 2.29 -24.28
CA THR A 274 9.69 3.20 -25.14
C THR A 274 10.25 4.62 -25.03
N ARG A 275 10.68 5.19 -26.16
CA ARG A 275 11.23 6.56 -26.22
C ARG A 275 10.18 7.59 -25.84
N ARG A 276 10.44 8.33 -24.77
CA ARG A 276 9.63 9.44 -24.25
C ARG A 276 10.57 10.57 -23.81
N ASN A 277 10.00 11.73 -23.53
CA ASN A 277 10.75 12.79 -22.83
C ASN A 277 11.28 12.22 -21.50
N PHE A 278 12.45 12.68 -21.09
CA PHE A 278 13.15 12.17 -19.88
C PHE A 278 13.53 10.68 -19.93
N SER A 279 13.59 10.10 -21.13
CA SER A 279 13.87 8.66 -21.31
C SER A 279 15.11 8.16 -20.57
N ARG A 280 16.16 8.97 -20.42
CA ARG A 280 17.38 8.58 -19.69
C ARG A 280 17.10 8.30 -18.21
N LEU A 281 16.26 9.12 -17.55
CA LEU A 281 15.87 8.92 -16.15
C LEU A 281 15.02 7.65 -16.00
N VAL A 282 14.04 7.49 -16.88
CA VAL A 282 13.17 6.30 -16.89
C VAL A 282 13.95 5.01 -17.16
N ILE A 283 14.79 5.00 -18.22
CA ILE A 283 15.57 3.82 -18.60
C ILE A 283 16.54 3.41 -17.49
N GLY A 284 17.14 4.37 -16.79
CA GLY A 284 18.08 4.12 -15.70
C GLY A 284 17.42 3.75 -14.37
N ALA A 285 16.14 4.06 -14.20
CA ALA A 285 15.47 3.84 -12.93
C ALA A 285 15.29 2.34 -12.63
N PRO A 286 15.64 1.90 -11.42
CA PRO A 286 15.44 0.52 -11.01
C PRO A 286 13.97 0.23 -10.69
N ALA A 287 13.60 -1.06 -10.74
CA ALA A 287 12.34 -1.53 -10.21
C ALA A 287 12.57 -2.83 -9.44
N TRP A 288 11.83 -2.99 -8.36
CA TRP A 288 11.92 -4.14 -7.47
C TRP A 288 10.54 -4.70 -7.17
N ARG A 289 10.45 -6.00 -7.07
CA ARG A 289 9.36 -6.65 -6.37
C ARG A 289 9.69 -6.67 -4.88
N VAL A 290 8.74 -6.24 -4.07
CA VAL A 290 8.90 -6.16 -2.61
C VAL A 290 7.79 -6.97 -1.97
N ASP A 291 8.16 -8.10 -1.36
CA ASP A 291 7.24 -8.94 -0.62
C ASP A 291 7.64 -8.94 0.86
N GLN A 292 6.69 -8.65 1.72
CA GLN A 292 6.92 -8.63 3.16
C GLN A 292 5.73 -9.21 3.89
N HIS A 293 6.01 -10.18 4.73
CA HIS A 293 5.00 -10.72 5.63
C HIS A 293 4.55 -9.62 6.61
N GLU A 294 3.26 -9.51 6.85
CA GLU A 294 2.67 -8.50 7.74
C GLU A 294 3.06 -7.05 7.37
N ALA A 295 3.21 -6.75 6.07
CA ALA A 295 3.68 -5.47 5.60
C ALA A 295 2.84 -4.29 6.11
N VAL A 296 1.52 -4.44 6.17
CA VAL A 296 0.59 -3.37 6.58
C VAL A 296 0.76 -3.04 8.06
N LEU A 297 0.76 -4.06 8.93
CA LEU A 297 0.97 -3.88 10.37
C LEU A 297 2.40 -3.40 10.67
N THR A 298 3.40 -3.94 9.97
CA THR A 298 4.79 -3.47 10.09
C THR A 298 4.92 -2.01 9.72
N GLY A 299 4.27 -1.59 8.64
CA GLY A 299 4.30 -0.19 8.20
C GLY A 299 3.59 0.76 9.16
N ALA A 300 2.50 0.33 9.77
CA ALA A 300 1.84 1.09 10.83
C ALA A 300 2.78 1.31 12.04
N ALA A 301 3.53 0.28 12.43
CA ALA A 301 4.54 0.38 13.49
C ALA A 301 5.71 1.29 13.10
N GLU A 302 6.24 1.17 11.89
CA GLU A 302 7.32 2.03 11.36
C GLU A 302 6.90 3.50 11.28
N ARG A 303 5.64 3.78 10.97
CA ARG A 303 5.11 5.14 10.99
C ARG A 303 5.10 5.73 12.40
N LEU A 304 4.65 4.98 13.41
CA LEU A 304 4.71 5.45 14.80
C LEU A 304 6.16 5.65 15.28
N ALA A 305 7.08 4.76 14.90
CA ALA A 305 8.51 4.92 15.21
C ALA A 305 9.08 6.20 14.58
N HIS A 306 8.69 6.52 13.35
CA HIS A 306 9.10 7.75 12.70
C HIS A 306 8.62 8.99 13.45
N ASP A 307 7.35 9.01 13.88
CA ASP A 307 6.76 10.14 14.60
C ASP A 307 7.40 10.32 15.99
N LEU A 308 7.73 9.22 16.68
CA LEU A 308 8.48 9.26 17.94
C LEU A 308 9.83 9.96 17.75
N HIS A 309 10.61 9.53 16.77
CA HIS A 309 11.92 10.15 16.49
C HIS A 309 11.82 11.60 16.02
N ALA A 310 10.78 11.98 15.31
CA ALA A 310 10.55 13.38 14.93
C ALA A 310 10.28 14.26 16.14
N SER A 311 9.49 13.74 17.11
CA SER A 311 9.19 14.44 18.36
C SER A 311 10.42 14.59 19.24
N ASP A 312 11.26 13.55 19.35
CA ASP A 312 12.52 13.60 20.13
C ASP A 312 13.49 14.63 19.55
N ARG A 313 13.62 14.70 18.22
CA ARG A 313 14.44 15.71 17.54
C ARG A 313 13.93 17.14 17.77
N ALA A 314 12.61 17.33 17.73
CA ALA A 314 12.02 18.63 17.99
C ALA A 314 12.16 19.08 19.45
N ALA A 315 12.20 18.14 20.39
CA ALA A 315 12.43 18.42 21.80
C ALA A 315 13.91 18.71 22.14
N ALA A 316 14.83 18.24 21.29
CA ALA A 316 16.28 18.44 21.46
C ALA A 316 16.85 19.69 20.74
N ALA A 317 16.05 20.33 19.87
CA ALA A 317 16.39 21.56 19.14
C ALA A 317 15.88 22.82 19.85
#